data_9ceabdf3771d164fa148bfcdfd99d45c
#
_entry.id   9ceabdf3771d164fa148bfcdfd99d45c
#
_cell.length_a   1.000
_cell.length_b   1.000
_cell.length_c   1.000
_cell.angle_alpha   90.00
_cell.angle_beta   90.00
_cell.angle_gamma   90.00
#
_symmetry.space_group_name_H-M   'P 1'
#
loop_
_entity.id
_entity.type
_entity.pdbx_description
1 polymer ?
#
loop_
_entity_poly.entity_id
_entity_poly.type
_entity_poly.pdbx_seq_one_letter_code
_entity_poly.pdbx_strand_id
1 'polypeptide(L)'
;MENKKPLVLISNDDGYHANGIKTLVNFLKDWCDLLVVAPESARSGFACAFSATTPLRLKRRHNMGNDVEVWSCSGTPVDCVKLALDQFLADRKPDLIIGGINHGDNSSVNNHYSGTMGVAKEGCMQHIPSIAFSSCNYDENADLTPLRDGVLKVVKMVLEKGLPEYTCLNVNFPALPPFKGFKGCRMTHGSWINEVDHRTHPHGYDYYWMVGEYRNDEPEATDTDQWAVNHGYIAITPTRIDVTDYDWLKNFEL
;
A
#
# COMPACT_ATOMS: atom_id res chain seq x y z
N MET A 1 31.16 -14.98 -6.10
CA MET A 1 29.99 -14.33 -6.70
C MET A 1 29.62 -13.22 -5.74
N GLU A 2 29.74 -11.95 -6.15
CA GLU A 2 29.23 -10.84 -5.33
C GLU A 2 27.74 -11.07 -5.08
N ASN A 3 27.35 -11.05 -3.82
CA ASN A 3 25.95 -11.17 -3.44
C ASN A 3 25.23 -9.90 -3.92
N LYS A 4 24.60 -9.97 -5.10
CA LYS A 4 23.88 -8.86 -5.68
C LYS A 4 22.72 -8.49 -4.74
N LYS A 5 22.64 -7.23 -4.31
CA LYS A 5 21.55 -6.74 -3.46
C LYS A 5 20.20 -6.96 -4.15
N PRO A 6 19.14 -7.31 -3.42
CA PRO A 6 17.78 -7.33 -3.97
C PRO A 6 17.40 -5.97 -4.52
N LEU A 7 16.77 -5.94 -5.71
CA LEU A 7 16.23 -4.72 -6.31
C LEU A 7 14.77 -4.53 -5.89
N VAL A 8 14.48 -3.41 -5.24
CA VAL A 8 13.15 -3.11 -4.73
C VAL A 8 12.60 -1.82 -5.35
N LEU A 9 11.43 -1.93 -5.97
CA LEU A 9 10.65 -0.77 -6.40
C LEU A 9 9.73 -0.32 -5.26
N ILE A 10 9.79 0.98 -4.94
CA ILE A 10 8.96 1.59 -3.89
C ILE A 10 8.07 2.67 -4.50
N SER A 11 6.80 2.66 -4.12
CA SER A 11 5.81 3.71 -4.41
C SER A 11 4.88 3.93 -3.21
N ASN A 12 4.01 4.94 -3.29
CA ASN A 12 2.98 5.24 -2.29
C ASN A 12 1.85 6.05 -2.92
N ASP A 13 0.84 6.41 -2.15
CA ASP A 13 -0.21 7.36 -2.54
C ASP A 13 -0.15 8.72 -1.82
N ASP A 14 0.70 8.85 -0.80
CA ASP A 14 0.93 10.13 -0.08
C ASP A 14 1.86 11.10 -0.85
N GLY A 15 2.56 10.61 -1.86
CA GLY A 15 3.50 11.36 -2.66
C GLY A 15 4.97 11.13 -2.31
N TYR A 16 5.88 11.41 -3.28
CA TYR A 16 7.32 11.11 -3.18
C TYR A 16 8.04 11.80 -2.01
N HIS A 17 7.46 12.84 -1.41
CA HIS A 17 8.05 13.62 -0.31
C HIS A 17 7.50 13.25 1.07
N ALA A 18 6.51 12.35 1.14
CA ALA A 18 5.88 11.94 2.38
C ALA A 18 6.86 11.29 3.37
N ASN A 19 6.55 11.37 4.66
CA ASN A 19 7.37 10.80 5.73
C ASN A 19 7.47 9.27 5.60
N GLY A 20 6.34 8.59 5.29
CA GLY A 20 6.29 7.13 5.20
C GLY A 20 7.23 6.54 4.17
N ILE A 21 7.26 7.09 2.93
CA ILE A 21 8.14 6.57 1.88
C ILE A 21 9.62 6.84 2.19
N LYS A 22 9.97 8.01 2.77
CA LYS A 22 11.33 8.31 3.21
C LYS A 22 11.81 7.37 4.30
N THR A 23 10.93 7.08 5.26
CA THR A 23 11.21 6.14 6.34
C THR A 23 11.43 4.74 5.81
N LEU A 24 10.59 4.27 4.88
CA LEU A 24 10.74 2.97 4.23
C LEU A 24 12.09 2.85 3.49
N VAL A 25 12.46 3.89 2.71
CA VAL A 25 13.77 3.96 2.05
C VAL A 25 14.90 3.87 3.07
N ASN A 26 14.83 4.60 4.19
CA ASN A 26 15.85 4.55 5.24
C ASN A 26 15.98 3.16 5.91
N PHE A 27 14.90 2.37 5.96
CA PHE A 27 14.96 1.02 6.49
C PHE A 27 15.66 0.03 5.55
N LEU A 28 15.62 0.27 4.22
CA LEU A 28 16.00 -0.70 3.21
C LEU A 28 17.31 -0.37 2.47
N LYS A 29 17.73 0.89 2.39
CA LYS A 29 18.83 1.37 1.52
C LYS A 29 20.19 0.70 1.77
N ASP A 30 20.44 0.22 2.99
CA ASP A 30 21.76 -0.34 3.33
C ASP A 30 21.96 -1.76 2.76
N TRP A 31 20.87 -2.46 2.43
CA TRP A 31 20.91 -3.85 2.01
C TRP A 31 20.12 -4.19 0.75
N CYS A 32 19.38 -3.21 0.19
CA CYS A 32 18.69 -3.31 -1.10
C CYS A 32 19.18 -2.24 -2.08
N ASP A 33 19.13 -2.55 -3.37
CA ASP A 33 19.13 -1.56 -4.45
C ASP A 33 17.71 -0.99 -4.56
N LEU A 34 17.55 0.33 -4.50
CA LEU A 34 16.23 0.96 -4.43
C LEU A 34 15.96 1.85 -5.65
N LEU A 35 14.79 1.67 -6.25
CA LEU A 35 14.17 2.63 -7.15
C LEU A 35 12.87 3.15 -6.52
N VAL A 36 12.71 4.46 -6.43
CA VAL A 36 11.50 5.11 -5.94
C VAL A 36 10.82 5.82 -7.11
N VAL A 37 9.57 5.45 -7.39
CA VAL A 37 8.71 6.17 -8.35
C VAL A 37 7.37 6.38 -7.66
N ALA A 38 7.03 7.63 -7.34
CA ALA A 38 5.85 7.95 -6.55
C ALA A 38 5.14 9.21 -7.07
N PRO A 39 3.86 9.43 -6.75
CA PRO A 39 3.10 10.60 -7.21
C PRO A 39 3.72 11.93 -6.78
N GLU A 40 3.52 12.99 -7.59
CA GLU A 40 3.94 14.36 -7.25
C GLU A 40 3.20 14.93 -6.04
N SER A 41 1.96 14.48 -5.82
CA SER A 41 1.06 14.89 -4.73
C SER A 41 0.22 13.71 -4.25
N ALA A 42 -0.41 13.86 -3.09
CA ALA A 42 -1.27 12.84 -2.52
C ALA A 42 -2.39 12.39 -3.47
N ARG A 43 -2.62 11.07 -3.50
CA ARG A 43 -3.60 10.36 -4.32
C ARG A 43 -4.41 9.38 -3.47
N SER A 44 -4.74 9.75 -2.25
CA SER A 44 -5.54 8.89 -1.34
C SER A 44 -6.91 8.60 -1.95
N GLY A 45 -7.38 7.37 -1.80
CA GLY A 45 -8.68 6.94 -2.33
C GLY A 45 -8.70 6.59 -3.83
N PHE A 46 -7.55 6.61 -4.52
CA PHE A 46 -7.51 6.30 -5.96
C PHE A 46 -7.47 4.79 -6.27
N ALA A 47 -7.34 3.94 -5.27
CA ALA A 47 -7.37 2.48 -5.46
C ALA A 47 -6.38 2.00 -6.55
N CYS A 48 -6.86 1.19 -7.49
CA CYS A 48 -6.11 0.71 -8.66
C CYS A 48 -6.31 1.57 -9.91
N ALA A 49 -6.74 2.83 -9.77
CA ALA A 49 -6.93 3.72 -10.91
C ALA A 49 -5.61 3.98 -11.65
N PHE A 50 -5.68 4.05 -12.98
CA PHE A 50 -4.57 4.45 -13.84
C PHE A 50 -5.02 5.48 -14.89
N SER A 51 -4.07 6.23 -15.44
CA SER A 51 -4.33 7.32 -16.38
C SER A 51 -4.38 6.82 -17.82
N ALA A 52 -5.57 6.42 -18.29
CA ALA A 52 -5.76 5.90 -19.65
C ALA A 52 -5.79 7.02 -20.72
N THR A 53 -6.18 8.24 -20.37
CA THR A 53 -6.46 9.33 -21.32
C THR A 53 -5.64 10.59 -21.10
N THR A 54 -4.80 10.61 -20.06
CA THR A 54 -4.00 11.79 -19.69
C THR A 54 -2.51 11.46 -19.79
N PRO A 55 -1.70 12.28 -20.51
CA PRO A 55 -0.28 12.05 -20.60
C PRO A 55 0.42 12.21 -19.24
N LEU A 56 1.37 11.35 -18.96
CA LEU A 56 2.12 11.31 -17.70
C LEU A 56 3.50 11.96 -17.87
N ARG A 57 4.02 12.52 -16.79
CA ARG A 57 5.36 13.11 -16.70
C ARG A 57 6.13 12.51 -15.55
N LEU A 58 7.39 12.19 -15.79
CA LEU A 58 8.35 11.78 -14.78
C LEU A 58 9.36 12.91 -14.56
N LYS A 59 9.72 13.16 -13.30
CA LYS A 59 10.77 14.11 -12.91
C LYS A 59 11.71 13.47 -11.90
N ARG A 60 13.01 13.48 -12.20
CA ARG A 60 14.03 13.03 -11.25
C ARG A 60 14.05 13.92 -10.02
N ARG A 61 14.22 13.32 -8.83
CA ARG A 61 14.27 13.99 -7.54
C ARG A 61 15.53 13.59 -6.77
N HIS A 62 16.00 14.42 -5.84
CA HIS A 62 17.26 14.23 -5.12
C HIS A 62 17.12 14.36 -3.59
N ASN A 63 16.00 13.91 -3.03
CA ASN A 63 15.64 14.17 -1.65
C ASN A 63 15.75 12.97 -0.68
N MET A 64 16.29 11.82 -1.13
CA MET A 64 16.38 10.60 -0.32
C MET A 64 17.80 10.03 -0.18
N GLY A 65 18.82 10.88 -0.39
CA GLY A 65 20.24 10.48 -0.39
C GLY A 65 20.78 10.23 -1.81
N ASN A 66 22.11 10.22 -1.93
CA ASN A 66 22.78 10.17 -3.25
C ASN A 66 22.70 8.78 -3.91
N ASP A 67 22.46 7.73 -3.11
CA ASP A 67 22.52 6.34 -3.57
C ASP A 67 21.13 5.76 -3.90
N VAL A 68 20.07 6.57 -3.79
CA VAL A 68 18.70 6.15 -4.11
C VAL A 68 18.17 6.92 -5.30
N GLU A 69 17.77 6.21 -6.33
CA GLU A 69 17.15 6.81 -7.51
C GLU A 69 15.66 7.10 -7.24
N VAL A 70 15.28 8.38 -7.34
CA VAL A 70 13.94 8.87 -7.00
C VAL A 70 13.34 9.64 -8.17
N TRP A 71 12.11 9.26 -8.54
CA TRP A 71 11.29 9.92 -9.55
C TRP A 71 9.91 10.26 -9.00
N SER A 72 9.41 11.43 -9.35
CA SER A 72 7.99 11.76 -9.15
C SER A 72 7.23 11.64 -10.46
N CYS A 73 5.99 11.17 -10.37
CA CYS A 73 5.05 11.02 -11.48
C CYS A 73 3.82 11.92 -11.29
N SER A 74 3.33 12.50 -12.38
CA SER A 74 2.07 13.28 -12.35
C SER A 74 0.80 12.43 -12.22
N GLY A 75 0.92 11.10 -12.30
CA GLY A 75 -0.16 10.13 -12.26
C GLY A 75 -0.48 9.56 -10.87
N THR A 76 -1.13 8.41 -10.90
CA THR A 76 -1.53 7.61 -9.73
C THR A 76 -0.38 6.72 -9.25
N PRO A 77 -0.51 6.06 -8.07
CA PRO A 77 0.44 5.03 -7.62
C PRO A 77 0.61 3.88 -8.61
N VAL A 78 -0.46 3.44 -9.25
CA VAL A 78 -0.44 2.40 -10.29
C VAL A 78 0.33 2.87 -11.53
N ASP A 79 0.12 4.11 -11.97
CA ASP A 79 0.90 4.71 -13.07
C ASP A 79 2.40 4.73 -12.75
N CYS A 80 2.75 5.02 -11.49
CA CYS A 80 4.14 5.00 -11.04
C CYS A 80 4.78 3.63 -11.20
N VAL A 81 4.08 2.56 -10.79
CA VAL A 81 4.57 1.18 -10.96
C VAL A 81 4.71 0.82 -12.43
N LYS A 82 3.68 1.09 -13.25
CA LYS A 82 3.71 0.79 -14.69
C LYS A 82 4.87 1.49 -15.40
N LEU A 83 5.04 2.79 -15.15
CA LEU A 83 6.15 3.56 -15.73
C LEU A 83 7.51 3.11 -15.22
N ALA A 84 7.62 2.74 -13.94
CA ALA A 84 8.88 2.24 -13.39
C ALA A 84 9.31 0.94 -14.07
N LEU A 85 8.39 0.00 -14.24
CA LEU A 85 8.67 -1.30 -14.85
C LEU A 85 9.03 -1.17 -16.34
N ASP A 86 8.39 -0.26 -17.06
CA ASP A 86 8.63 -0.06 -18.50
C ASP A 86 9.90 0.79 -18.77
N GLN A 87 10.07 1.91 -18.07
CA GLN A 87 11.08 2.89 -18.38
C GLN A 87 12.45 2.64 -17.72
N PHE A 88 12.48 2.00 -16.56
CA PHE A 88 13.70 1.83 -15.77
C PHE A 88 14.06 0.37 -15.51
N LEU A 89 13.10 -0.53 -15.55
CA LEU A 89 13.25 -1.91 -15.10
C LEU A 89 12.93 -2.94 -16.20
N ALA A 90 12.86 -2.50 -17.46
CA ALA A 90 12.57 -3.39 -18.60
C ALA A 90 13.61 -4.54 -18.73
N ASP A 91 14.89 -4.25 -18.50
CA ASP A 91 15.99 -5.21 -18.60
C ASP A 91 16.22 -6.03 -17.31
N ARG A 92 15.70 -5.54 -16.17
CA ARG A 92 15.84 -6.19 -14.86
C ARG A 92 14.58 -5.97 -14.03
N LYS A 93 13.71 -6.95 -13.97
CA LYS A 93 12.55 -6.91 -13.07
C LYS A 93 13.00 -6.77 -11.61
N PRO A 94 12.27 -6.01 -10.78
CA PRO A 94 12.56 -5.94 -9.35
C PRO A 94 12.24 -7.28 -8.68
N ASP A 95 12.97 -7.58 -7.61
CA ASP A 95 12.75 -8.77 -6.79
C ASP A 95 11.53 -8.59 -5.86
N LEU A 96 11.13 -7.33 -5.63
CA LEU A 96 10.01 -6.97 -4.75
C LEU A 96 9.45 -5.58 -5.12
N ILE A 97 8.14 -5.41 -5.03
CA ILE A 97 7.47 -4.11 -5.08
C ILE A 97 6.85 -3.81 -3.72
N ILE A 98 7.06 -2.58 -3.22
CA ILE A 98 6.51 -2.17 -1.92
C ILE A 98 5.72 -0.88 -2.08
N GLY A 99 4.47 -0.90 -1.62
CA GLY A 99 3.64 0.28 -1.38
C GLY A 99 3.79 0.78 0.05
N GLY A 100 3.95 2.09 0.25
CA GLY A 100 3.88 2.70 1.57
C GLY A 100 5.14 3.45 2.03
N ILE A 101 5.28 3.64 3.34
CA ILE A 101 4.33 3.31 4.44
C ILE A 101 3.19 4.35 4.43
N ASN A 102 1.95 3.86 4.32
CA ASN A 102 0.76 4.71 4.30
C ASN A 102 0.47 5.32 5.67
N HIS A 103 -0.01 6.57 5.69
CA HIS A 103 -0.59 7.18 6.88
C HIS A 103 -2.08 6.83 6.94
N GLY A 104 -2.44 6.04 7.92
CA GLY A 104 -3.77 5.49 8.05
C GLY A 104 -3.86 4.03 7.64
N ASP A 105 -4.87 3.38 8.17
CA ASP A 105 -5.12 1.97 8.06
C ASP A 105 -5.72 1.59 6.68
N ASN A 106 -5.25 0.48 6.16
CA ASN A 106 -5.77 -0.14 4.95
C ASN A 106 -6.38 -1.53 5.22
N SER A 107 -6.79 -1.78 6.47
CA SER A 107 -7.51 -2.99 6.84
C SER A 107 -8.97 -2.94 6.36
N SER A 108 -9.68 -4.06 6.45
CA SER A 108 -11.08 -4.16 6.04
C SER A 108 -11.31 -3.64 4.61
N VAL A 109 -12.44 -3.01 4.37
CA VAL A 109 -12.84 -2.45 3.06
C VAL A 109 -11.92 -1.34 2.55
N ASN A 110 -11.11 -0.72 3.42
CA ASN A 110 -10.11 0.26 3.01
C ASN A 110 -9.07 -0.32 2.02
N ASN A 111 -8.85 -1.64 2.07
CA ASN A 111 -8.06 -2.37 1.08
C ASN A 111 -8.53 -2.11 -0.37
N HIS A 112 -9.82 -1.86 -0.60
CA HIS A 112 -10.38 -1.62 -1.92
C HIS A 112 -10.17 -0.19 -2.41
N TYR A 113 -10.05 0.78 -1.50
CA TYR A 113 -9.90 2.21 -1.84
C TYR A 113 -8.44 2.67 -1.83
N SER A 114 -7.55 1.89 -1.25
CA SER A 114 -6.15 2.25 -1.00
C SER A 114 -5.31 2.29 -2.28
N GLY A 115 -4.66 3.42 -2.53
CA GLY A 115 -3.63 3.56 -3.56
C GLY A 115 -2.34 2.80 -3.21
N THR A 116 -2.00 2.71 -1.92
CA THR A 116 -0.89 1.87 -1.42
C THR A 116 -1.12 0.40 -1.72
N MET A 117 -2.36 -0.11 -1.53
CA MET A 117 -2.74 -1.44 -2.00
C MET A 117 -2.74 -1.55 -3.52
N GLY A 118 -3.07 -0.46 -4.23
CA GLY A 118 -2.98 -0.37 -5.69
C GLY A 118 -1.57 -0.67 -6.20
N VAL A 119 -0.52 -0.17 -5.51
CA VAL A 119 0.89 -0.49 -5.81
C VAL A 119 1.15 -1.98 -5.68
N ALA A 120 0.74 -2.60 -4.57
CA ALA A 120 0.98 -4.03 -4.34
C ALA A 120 0.16 -4.92 -5.29
N LYS A 121 -1.08 -4.56 -5.57
CA LYS A 121 -1.94 -5.27 -6.54
C LYS A 121 -1.38 -5.18 -7.95
N GLU A 122 -0.89 -4.00 -8.39
CA GLU A 122 -0.26 -3.85 -9.71
C GLU A 122 1.00 -4.71 -9.83
N GLY A 123 1.89 -4.69 -8.81
CA GLY A 123 3.07 -5.55 -8.80
C GLY A 123 2.72 -7.04 -8.87
N CYS A 124 1.69 -7.45 -8.13
CA CYS A 124 1.19 -8.82 -8.16
C CYS A 124 0.64 -9.22 -9.55
N MET A 125 -0.07 -8.31 -10.25
CA MET A 125 -0.52 -8.52 -11.64
C MET A 125 0.65 -8.68 -12.63
N GLN A 126 1.82 -8.11 -12.31
CA GLN A 126 3.05 -8.26 -13.10
C GLN A 126 3.89 -9.49 -12.67
N HIS A 127 3.33 -10.38 -11.83
CA HIS A 127 3.99 -11.57 -11.28
C HIS A 127 5.24 -11.24 -10.47
N ILE A 128 5.23 -10.12 -9.75
CA ILE A 128 6.31 -9.69 -8.86
C ILE A 128 5.78 -9.76 -7.43
N PRO A 129 6.50 -10.40 -6.48
CA PRO A 129 6.13 -10.36 -5.07
C PRO A 129 5.89 -8.93 -4.61
N SER A 130 4.79 -8.68 -3.87
CA SER A 130 4.40 -7.31 -3.56
C SER A 130 3.79 -7.19 -2.16
N ILE A 131 4.12 -6.10 -1.48
CA ILE A 131 3.69 -5.80 -0.11
C ILE A 131 3.17 -4.37 -0.05
N ALA A 132 2.06 -4.15 0.66
CA ALA A 132 1.61 -2.83 1.08
C ALA A 132 1.79 -2.70 2.59
N PHE A 133 2.48 -1.65 3.04
CA PHE A 133 2.65 -1.31 4.45
C PHE A 133 1.83 -0.08 4.82
N SER A 134 1.12 -0.17 5.94
CA SER A 134 0.30 0.92 6.48
C SER A 134 0.49 1.04 7.98
N SER A 135 0.50 2.26 8.48
CA SER A 135 0.44 2.58 9.92
C SER A 135 -0.96 3.05 10.25
N CYS A 136 -1.59 2.46 11.27
CA CYS A 136 -2.88 2.94 11.77
C CYS A 136 -2.78 4.29 12.51
N ASN A 137 -1.61 4.93 12.52
CA ASN A 137 -1.43 6.29 12.99
C ASN A 137 -1.68 7.27 11.83
N TYR A 138 -2.64 8.17 12.01
CA TYR A 138 -3.05 9.17 11.00
C TYR A 138 -2.27 10.49 11.07
N ASP A 139 -1.31 10.62 11.98
CA ASP A 139 -0.44 11.80 12.03
C ASP A 139 0.65 11.70 10.95
N GLU A 140 0.65 12.61 10.01
CA GLU A 140 1.64 12.69 8.93
C GLU A 140 3.09 12.81 9.43
N ASN A 141 3.26 13.33 10.66
CA ASN A 141 4.55 13.54 11.32
C ASN A 141 4.88 12.45 12.34
N ALA A 142 4.08 11.37 12.40
CA ALA A 142 4.35 10.29 13.34
C ALA A 142 5.77 9.74 13.20
N ASP A 143 6.39 9.40 14.33
CA ASP A 143 7.63 8.61 14.31
C ASP A 143 7.33 7.18 13.92
N LEU A 144 7.73 6.81 12.70
CA LEU A 144 7.58 5.47 12.16
C LEU A 144 8.78 4.55 12.46
N THR A 145 9.79 5.02 13.17
CA THR A 145 10.99 4.24 13.54
C THR A 145 10.64 2.90 14.21
N PRO A 146 9.63 2.83 15.10
CA PRO A 146 9.25 1.56 15.74
C PRO A 146 8.77 0.46 14.77
N LEU A 147 8.38 0.81 13.54
CA LEU A 147 7.93 -0.15 12.53
C LEU A 147 9.08 -0.93 11.88
N ARG A 148 10.32 -0.44 12.04
CA ARG A 148 11.51 -0.91 11.32
C ARG A 148 11.67 -2.42 11.36
N ASP A 149 11.70 -3.00 12.55
CA ASP A 149 11.97 -4.44 12.70
C ASP A 149 10.84 -5.30 12.10
N GLY A 150 9.61 -4.83 12.22
CA GLY A 150 8.45 -5.46 11.59
C GLY A 150 8.53 -5.43 10.06
N VAL A 151 8.83 -4.27 9.48
CA VAL A 151 9.01 -4.10 8.03
C VAL A 151 10.13 -5.01 7.53
N LEU A 152 11.32 -4.95 8.14
CA LEU A 152 12.47 -5.77 7.73
C LEU A 152 12.17 -7.27 7.79
N LYS A 153 11.45 -7.73 8.82
CA LYS A 153 11.10 -9.15 8.97
C LYS A 153 10.15 -9.62 7.87
N VAL A 154 9.14 -8.82 7.51
CA VAL A 154 8.20 -9.17 6.44
C VAL A 154 8.90 -9.13 5.08
N VAL A 155 9.69 -8.09 4.80
CA VAL A 155 10.44 -7.96 3.53
C VAL A 155 11.39 -9.15 3.33
N LYS A 156 12.18 -9.50 4.34
CA LYS A 156 13.10 -10.65 4.27
C LYS A 156 12.34 -11.95 4.03
N MET A 157 11.26 -12.18 4.76
CA MET A 157 10.42 -13.36 4.60
C MET A 157 9.89 -13.49 3.16
N VAL A 158 9.42 -12.39 2.55
CA VAL A 158 8.90 -12.42 1.17
C VAL A 158 10.03 -12.63 0.15
N LEU A 159 11.19 -11.99 0.33
CA LEU A 159 12.35 -12.21 -0.55
C LEU A 159 12.89 -13.63 -0.48
N GLU A 160 12.83 -14.27 0.68
CA GLU A 160 13.31 -15.65 0.90
C GLU A 160 12.32 -16.71 0.41
N LYS A 161 11.03 -16.52 0.66
CA LYS A 161 9.99 -17.55 0.44
C LYS A 161 9.11 -17.31 -0.78
N GLY A 162 9.12 -16.08 -1.32
CA GLY A 162 8.15 -15.66 -2.32
C GLY A 162 6.73 -15.53 -1.75
N LEU A 163 5.78 -15.32 -2.64
CA LEU A 163 4.33 -15.31 -2.36
C LEU A 163 3.62 -16.25 -3.33
N PRO A 164 2.45 -16.80 -2.96
CA PRO A 164 1.61 -17.54 -3.90
C PRO A 164 1.23 -16.66 -5.09
N GLU A 165 1.05 -17.28 -6.26
CA GLU A 165 0.56 -16.58 -7.45
C GLU A 165 -0.73 -15.78 -7.15
N TYR A 166 -0.84 -14.62 -7.77
CA TYR A 166 -1.99 -13.71 -7.61
C TYR A 166 -2.26 -13.28 -6.16
N THR A 167 -1.22 -13.33 -5.29
CA THR A 167 -1.33 -12.91 -3.89
C THR A 167 -0.28 -11.84 -3.58
N CYS A 168 -0.73 -10.72 -3.00
CA CYS A 168 0.12 -9.72 -2.36
C CYS A 168 -0.20 -9.63 -0.86
N LEU A 169 0.63 -8.93 -0.10
CA LEU A 169 0.41 -8.76 1.34
C LEU A 169 -0.09 -7.34 1.66
N ASN A 170 -1.15 -7.27 2.46
CA ASN A 170 -1.59 -6.07 3.15
C ASN A 170 -1.13 -6.16 4.61
N VAL A 171 -0.21 -5.28 5.02
CA VAL A 171 0.41 -5.29 6.34
C VAL A 171 0.07 -4.00 7.07
N ASN A 172 -0.70 -4.10 8.14
CA ASN A 172 -1.13 -2.95 8.93
C ASN A 172 -0.50 -3.01 10.32
N PHE A 173 0.19 -1.93 10.68
CA PHE A 173 0.78 -1.75 12.01
C PHE A 173 -0.20 -1.01 12.92
N PRO A 174 -0.37 -1.43 14.18
CA PRO A 174 -1.12 -0.66 15.16
C PRO A 174 -0.60 0.78 15.28
N ALA A 175 -1.47 1.69 15.69
CA ALA A 175 -1.14 3.12 15.79
C ALA A 175 0.04 3.43 16.72
N LEU A 176 0.21 2.64 17.77
CA LEU A 176 1.24 2.86 18.79
C LEU A 176 1.96 1.56 19.17
N PRO A 177 3.30 1.61 19.39
CA PRO A 177 4.03 0.51 20.00
C PRO A 177 3.75 0.44 21.53
N PRO A 178 4.12 -0.69 22.22
CA PRO A 178 4.79 -1.85 21.67
C PRO A 178 3.86 -2.80 20.92
N PHE A 179 4.36 -3.43 19.87
CA PHE A 179 3.60 -4.43 19.10
C PHE A 179 3.72 -5.81 19.74
N LYS A 180 2.60 -6.53 19.83
CA LYS A 180 2.54 -7.89 20.42
C LYS A 180 3.08 -8.99 19.50
N GLY A 181 3.46 -8.65 18.26
CA GLY A 181 3.93 -9.57 17.24
C GLY A 181 3.04 -9.56 16.00
N PHE A 182 3.17 -10.57 15.15
CA PHE A 182 2.44 -10.68 13.90
C PHE A 182 1.24 -11.60 14.03
N LYS A 183 0.16 -11.26 13.32
CA LYS A 183 -1.02 -12.10 13.20
C LYS A 183 -1.46 -12.20 11.75
N GLY A 184 -1.53 -13.42 11.23
CA GLY A 184 -2.19 -13.70 9.95
C GLY A 184 -3.70 -13.54 10.11
N CYS A 185 -4.30 -12.74 9.23
CA CYS A 185 -5.69 -12.34 9.34
C CYS A 185 -6.41 -12.48 8.00
N ARG A 186 -7.73 -12.65 8.05
CA ARG A 186 -8.60 -12.32 6.94
C ARG A 186 -9.04 -10.86 7.01
N MET A 187 -9.51 -10.33 5.90
CA MET A 187 -10.13 -9.01 5.84
C MET A 187 -11.40 -8.98 6.69
N THR A 188 -11.58 -7.94 7.51
CA THR A 188 -12.81 -7.71 8.27
C THR A 188 -13.94 -7.31 7.33
N HIS A 189 -15.13 -7.88 7.52
CA HIS A 189 -16.34 -7.41 6.85
C HIS A 189 -16.86 -6.13 7.52
N GLY A 190 -17.21 -5.16 6.71
CA GLY A 190 -17.71 -3.87 7.20
C GLY A 190 -18.01 -2.93 6.05
N SER A 191 -18.46 -1.75 6.39
CA SER A 191 -18.79 -0.70 5.42
C SER A 191 -18.60 0.69 6.01
N TRP A 192 -18.40 1.67 5.14
CA TRP A 192 -18.51 3.07 5.50
C TRP A 192 -19.99 3.46 5.52
N ILE A 193 -20.39 4.27 6.49
CA ILE A 193 -21.75 4.81 6.64
C ILE A 193 -21.68 6.31 6.87
N ASN A 194 -22.78 7.01 6.63
CA ASN A 194 -22.89 8.49 6.78
C ASN A 194 -21.81 9.23 5.96
N GLU A 195 -21.55 8.78 4.74
CA GLU A 195 -20.37 9.18 3.95
C GLU A 195 -20.44 10.57 3.31
N VAL A 196 -21.56 11.29 3.41
CA VAL A 196 -21.74 12.57 2.74
C VAL A 196 -22.11 13.67 3.74
N ASP A 197 -21.26 14.70 3.81
CA ASP A 197 -21.57 15.97 4.49
C ASP A 197 -21.94 17.00 3.42
N HIS A 198 -23.22 17.39 3.39
CA HIS A 198 -23.77 18.39 2.46
C HIS A 198 -23.66 19.78 3.06
N ARG A 199 -23.11 20.71 2.29
CA ARG A 199 -22.98 22.12 2.67
C ARG A 199 -23.37 23.03 1.50
N THR A 200 -23.78 24.27 1.83
CA THR A 200 -24.06 25.29 0.83
C THR A 200 -22.97 26.36 0.89
N HIS A 201 -22.36 26.65 -0.23
CA HIS A 201 -21.36 27.72 -0.37
C HIS A 201 -22.05 29.12 -0.21
N PRO A 202 -21.36 30.15 0.33
CA PRO A 202 -21.95 31.52 0.44
C PRO A 202 -22.48 32.10 -0.87
N HIS A 203 -22.03 31.63 -2.02
CA HIS A 203 -22.56 32.02 -3.34
C HIS A 203 -23.76 31.18 -3.82
N GLY A 204 -24.36 30.35 -2.97
CA GLY A 204 -25.64 29.69 -3.20
C GLY A 204 -25.57 28.38 -4.00
N TYR A 205 -24.39 27.77 -4.21
CA TYR A 205 -24.28 26.42 -4.78
C TYR A 205 -23.93 25.37 -3.71
N ASP A 206 -24.42 24.16 -3.89
CA ASP A 206 -24.18 23.06 -2.99
C ASP A 206 -22.82 22.42 -3.27
N TYR A 207 -22.14 21.93 -2.22
CA TYR A 207 -20.95 21.12 -2.31
C TYR A 207 -20.95 20.04 -1.22
N TYR A 208 -20.18 19.00 -1.44
CA TYR A 208 -20.20 17.81 -0.62
C TYR A 208 -18.79 17.41 -0.20
N TRP A 209 -18.64 17.03 1.06
CA TRP A 209 -17.44 16.37 1.55
C TRP A 209 -17.71 14.88 1.68
N MET A 210 -16.76 14.07 1.21
CA MET A 210 -16.74 12.66 1.56
C MET A 210 -16.17 12.55 2.97
N VAL A 211 -16.98 12.02 3.86
CA VAL A 211 -16.70 11.81 5.29
C VAL A 211 -17.05 10.36 5.61
N GLY A 212 -17.39 10.02 6.82
CA GLY A 212 -17.96 8.74 7.13
C GLY A 212 -17.44 8.15 8.43
N GLU A 213 -18.15 7.14 8.88
CA GLU A 213 -17.81 6.32 10.01
C GLU A 213 -17.69 4.88 9.54
N TYR A 214 -16.60 4.20 9.94
CA TYR A 214 -16.46 2.79 9.63
C TYR A 214 -17.33 1.95 10.57
N ARG A 215 -18.20 1.12 9.98
CA ARG A 215 -19.00 0.13 10.70
C ARG A 215 -18.44 -1.26 10.48
N ASN A 216 -18.00 -1.89 11.57
CA ASN A 216 -17.59 -3.29 11.59
C ASN A 216 -18.84 -4.17 11.71
N ASP A 217 -19.09 -5.05 10.75
CA ASP A 217 -20.25 -5.95 10.74
C ASP A 217 -20.01 -7.23 11.57
N GLU A 218 -18.78 -7.46 12.05
CA GLU A 218 -18.39 -8.67 12.80
C GLU A 218 -17.45 -8.34 13.99
N PRO A 219 -17.87 -7.47 14.92
CA PRO A 219 -17.00 -6.95 15.98
C PRO A 219 -16.43 -8.02 16.92
N GLU A 220 -17.07 -9.18 17.03
CA GLU A 220 -16.62 -10.28 17.86
C GLU A 220 -15.63 -11.23 17.16
N ALA A 221 -15.39 -11.08 15.85
CA ALA A 221 -14.49 -11.93 15.11
C ALA A 221 -13.04 -11.62 15.44
N THR A 222 -12.30 -12.59 15.97
CA THR A 222 -10.92 -12.42 16.45
C THR A 222 -9.85 -12.78 15.42
N ASP A 223 -10.24 -13.27 14.25
CA ASP A 223 -9.37 -13.71 13.16
C ASP A 223 -9.18 -12.63 12.07
N THR A 224 -9.70 -11.42 12.31
CA THR A 224 -9.74 -10.32 11.36
C THR A 224 -8.58 -9.32 11.54
N ASP A 225 -8.28 -8.57 10.48
CA ASP A 225 -7.24 -7.54 10.47
C ASP A 225 -7.56 -6.36 11.41
N GLN A 226 -8.80 -5.88 11.42
CA GLN A 226 -9.24 -4.83 12.36
C GLN A 226 -9.10 -5.27 13.82
N TRP A 227 -9.51 -6.52 14.12
CA TRP A 227 -9.31 -7.04 15.47
C TRP A 227 -7.82 -7.05 15.84
N ALA A 228 -6.97 -7.53 14.95
CA ALA A 228 -5.53 -7.64 15.20
C ALA A 228 -4.91 -6.27 15.52
N VAL A 229 -5.12 -5.25 14.67
CA VAL A 229 -4.55 -3.91 14.89
C VAL A 229 -5.08 -3.25 16.16
N ASN A 230 -6.38 -3.41 16.45
CA ASN A 230 -7.00 -2.87 17.67
C ASN A 230 -6.49 -3.56 18.95
N HIS A 231 -5.94 -4.77 18.84
CA HIS A 231 -5.36 -5.51 19.96
C HIS A 231 -3.83 -5.48 20.01
N GLY A 232 -3.19 -4.63 19.21
CA GLY A 232 -1.75 -4.39 19.23
C GLY A 232 -0.91 -5.39 18.44
N TYR A 233 -1.51 -6.19 17.55
CA TYR A 233 -0.80 -7.08 16.63
C TYR A 233 -0.60 -6.43 15.27
N ILE A 234 0.55 -6.67 14.66
CA ILE A 234 0.80 -6.35 13.25
C ILE A 234 -0.04 -7.33 12.42
N ALA A 235 -1.07 -6.82 11.75
CA ALA A 235 -1.94 -7.62 10.91
C ALA A 235 -1.29 -7.89 9.56
N ILE A 236 -1.28 -9.16 9.12
CA ILE A 236 -0.87 -9.57 7.77
C ILE A 236 -2.07 -10.25 7.10
N THR A 237 -2.62 -9.57 6.10
CA THR A 237 -3.75 -10.08 5.32
C THR A 237 -3.27 -10.44 3.91
N PRO A 238 -3.13 -11.74 3.58
CA PRO A 238 -2.89 -12.16 2.21
C PRO A 238 -4.07 -11.72 1.33
N THR A 239 -3.79 -10.92 0.31
CA THR A 239 -4.82 -10.32 -0.55
C THR A 239 -4.68 -10.88 -1.96
N ARG A 240 -5.72 -11.53 -2.46
CA ARG A 240 -5.78 -12.03 -3.84
C ARG A 240 -6.23 -10.94 -4.79
N ILE A 241 -5.63 -10.93 -5.98
CA ILE A 241 -6.10 -10.09 -7.10
C ILE A 241 -7.15 -10.78 -7.97
N ASP A 242 -7.25 -12.10 -7.88
CA ASP A 242 -8.34 -12.86 -8.48
C ASP A 242 -9.56 -12.78 -7.55
N VAL A 243 -10.56 -12.04 -7.99
CA VAL A 243 -11.79 -11.74 -7.23
C VAL A 243 -12.96 -12.66 -7.62
N THR A 244 -12.68 -13.78 -8.30
CA THR A 244 -13.71 -14.76 -8.70
C THR A 244 -14.23 -15.51 -7.47
N ASP A 245 -15.53 -15.54 -7.28
CA ASP A 245 -16.17 -16.45 -6.33
C ASP A 245 -16.26 -17.85 -6.90
N TYR A 246 -15.27 -18.67 -6.60
CA TYR A 246 -15.19 -20.05 -7.08
C TYR A 246 -16.23 -20.98 -6.50
N ASP A 247 -16.77 -20.70 -5.32
CA ASP A 247 -17.79 -21.54 -4.71
C ASP A 247 -19.16 -21.28 -5.34
N TRP A 248 -19.45 -20.01 -5.63
CA TRP A 248 -20.63 -19.68 -6.43
C TRP A 248 -20.53 -20.23 -7.86
N LEU A 249 -19.36 -20.10 -8.49
CA LEU A 249 -19.11 -20.54 -9.88
C LEU A 249 -19.31 -22.04 -10.06
N LYS A 250 -18.96 -22.88 -9.06
CA LYS A 250 -19.15 -24.34 -9.12
C LYS A 250 -20.64 -24.74 -9.20
N ASN A 251 -21.52 -23.91 -8.67
CA ASN A 251 -22.95 -24.18 -8.60
C ASN A 251 -23.76 -23.32 -9.59
N PHE A 252 -23.06 -22.65 -10.52
CA PHE A 252 -23.70 -21.79 -11.49
C PHE A 252 -24.36 -22.59 -12.60
N GLU A 253 -25.69 -22.51 -12.70
CA GLU A 253 -26.53 -23.04 -13.79
C GLU A 253 -27.34 -21.88 -14.40
N LEU A 254 -27.45 -21.84 -15.75
CA LEU A 254 -28.28 -20.89 -16.51
C LEU A 254 -29.59 -21.55 -16.92
#